data_555c6c76f6af409afd7dea7375eb7244
#
_entry.id   555c6c76f6af409afd7dea7375eb7244
#
_cell.length_a   1.000
_cell.length_b   1.000
_cell.length_c   1.000
_cell.angle_alpha   90.00
_cell.angle_beta   90.00
_cell.angle_gamma   90.00
#
_symmetry.space_group_name_H-M   'P 1'
#
loop_
_entity.id
_entity.type
_entity.pdbx_description
1 polymer ?
#
loop_
_entity_poly.entity_id
_entity_poly.type
_entity_poly.pdbx_seq_one_letter_code
_entity_poly.pdbx_strand_id
1 'polypeptide(L)'
;MANILIAGCGYIGTALGSLLAAEKHTVWGLRRHPETLPPDIRPVTADLTSPDTLQRLPRAFDYIFYTAAPDTHDEAAYRAVYVEGLNNLLNALASQEAHSGRVFLTSSTGVYGEFSGAWVNETSPTQPNEFGGMRLLEGERLLLDGPFPATVLRLGGLYGPGRASLIEQVRRGQIAWDDESPVYFNRIHRDDAAGALRHLMMLPSPDPIYLGVDHEPTTLAVLLDWLAKTLGVPPTRPSESSGARTPRHPANKRCHNAKLLASGYVFRYPTFREGYAALLTEQAGQ
;
A
#
# COMPACT_ATOMS: atom_id res chain seq x y z
N MET A 1 -24.42 4.55 -6.96
CA MET A 1 -23.41 4.53 -8.06
C MET A 1 -22.60 5.80 -7.92
N ALA A 2 -21.28 5.71 -7.81
CA ALA A 2 -20.40 6.85 -7.59
C ALA A 2 -19.44 7.00 -8.76
N ASN A 3 -18.93 8.24 -8.99
CA ASN A 3 -17.89 8.57 -9.94
C ASN A 3 -16.55 8.65 -9.22
N ILE A 4 -15.60 7.78 -9.54
CA ILE A 4 -14.39 7.52 -8.74
C ILE A 4 -13.14 7.72 -9.59
N LEU A 5 -12.18 8.49 -9.07
CA LEU A 5 -10.84 8.62 -9.65
C LEU A 5 -9.83 7.79 -8.84
N ILE A 6 -9.02 6.99 -9.53
CA ILE A 6 -7.86 6.31 -8.95
C ILE A 6 -6.60 6.90 -9.59
N ALA A 7 -5.97 7.83 -8.89
CA ALA A 7 -4.72 8.47 -9.30
C ALA A 7 -3.52 7.58 -8.93
N GLY A 8 -2.76 7.17 -9.93
CA GLY A 8 -1.75 6.13 -9.80
C GLY A 8 -2.36 4.73 -9.85
N CYS A 9 -3.19 4.46 -10.86
CA CYS A 9 -3.89 3.17 -11.04
C CYS A 9 -2.90 2.05 -11.43
N GLY A 10 -2.02 1.72 -10.47
CA GLY A 10 -1.01 0.66 -10.54
C GLY A 10 -1.44 -0.59 -9.75
N TYR A 11 -0.54 -1.14 -8.92
CA TYR A 11 -0.72 -2.42 -8.25
C TYR A 11 -1.96 -2.50 -7.34
N ILE A 12 -2.11 -1.53 -6.41
CA ILE A 12 -3.29 -1.46 -5.54
C ILE A 12 -4.47 -0.85 -6.31
N GLY A 13 -4.19 0.23 -7.06
CA GLY A 13 -5.24 0.98 -7.75
C GLY A 13 -6.01 0.14 -8.76
N THR A 14 -5.36 -0.77 -9.47
CA THR A 14 -6.03 -1.70 -10.41
C THR A 14 -6.92 -2.69 -9.65
N ALA A 15 -6.43 -3.29 -8.55
CA ALA A 15 -7.22 -4.20 -7.73
C ALA A 15 -8.46 -3.51 -7.13
N LEU A 16 -8.29 -2.30 -6.61
CA LEU A 16 -9.39 -1.47 -6.10
C LEU A 16 -10.37 -1.10 -7.23
N GLY A 17 -9.83 -0.70 -8.39
CA GLY A 17 -10.64 -0.29 -9.53
C GLY A 17 -11.54 -1.41 -10.04
N SER A 18 -11.01 -2.62 -10.20
CA SER A 18 -11.82 -3.78 -10.60
C SER A 18 -12.87 -4.14 -9.55
N LEU A 19 -12.53 -4.05 -8.26
CA LEU A 19 -13.50 -4.27 -7.18
C LEU A 19 -14.67 -3.28 -7.25
N LEU A 20 -14.38 -1.99 -7.39
CA LEU A 20 -15.39 -0.92 -7.46
C LEU A 20 -16.21 -0.96 -8.76
N ALA A 21 -15.59 -1.30 -9.88
CA ALA A 21 -16.29 -1.48 -11.16
C ALA A 21 -17.28 -2.66 -11.12
N ALA A 22 -16.89 -3.77 -10.47
CA ALA A 22 -17.79 -4.91 -10.23
C ALA A 22 -19.03 -4.52 -9.40
N GLU A 23 -18.90 -3.52 -8.51
CA GLU A 23 -19.99 -2.93 -7.72
C GLU A 23 -20.79 -1.85 -8.50
N LYS A 24 -20.56 -1.73 -9.82
CA LYS A 24 -21.24 -0.79 -10.72
C LYS A 24 -20.93 0.69 -10.49
N HIS A 25 -19.81 1.02 -9.85
CA HIS A 25 -19.30 2.38 -9.85
C HIS A 25 -18.68 2.75 -11.21
N THR A 26 -18.65 4.05 -11.54
CA THR A 26 -17.87 4.55 -12.68
C THR A 26 -16.46 4.82 -12.20
N VAL A 27 -15.49 4.03 -12.67
CA VAL A 27 -14.09 4.10 -12.22
C VAL A 27 -13.20 4.63 -13.32
N TRP A 28 -12.41 5.67 -13.00
CA TRP A 28 -11.39 6.25 -13.85
C TRP A 28 -10.01 5.95 -13.30
N GLY A 29 -9.18 5.31 -14.11
CA GLY A 29 -7.81 4.95 -13.73
C GLY A 29 -6.80 5.92 -14.38
N LEU A 30 -6.19 6.80 -13.57
CA LEU A 30 -5.16 7.73 -14.02
C LEU A 30 -3.78 7.10 -13.89
N ARG A 31 -3.04 7.04 -15.00
CA ARG A 31 -1.63 6.65 -15.07
C ARG A 31 -1.02 7.10 -16.39
N ARG A 32 0.31 7.12 -16.47
CA ARG A 32 1.05 7.55 -17.68
C ARG A 32 0.79 6.64 -18.89
N HIS A 33 0.65 5.34 -18.64
CA HIS A 33 0.45 4.29 -19.65
C HIS A 33 -0.77 3.44 -19.29
N PRO A 34 -2.00 3.88 -19.62
CA PRO A 34 -3.24 3.22 -19.21
C PRO A 34 -3.66 2.03 -20.09
N GLU A 35 -2.90 1.67 -21.12
CA GLU A 35 -3.24 0.66 -22.15
C GLU A 35 -3.44 -0.74 -21.56
N THR A 36 -2.86 -1.00 -20.39
CA THR A 36 -2.94 -2.30 -19.69
C THR A 36 -4.00 -2.33 -18.58
N LEU A 37 -4.82 -1.28 -18.48
CA LEU A 37 -5.92 -1.29 -17.50
C LEU A 37 -7.01 -2.29 -17.91
N PRO A 38 -7.67 -2.95 -16.93
CA PRO A 38 -8.86 -3.74 -17.18
C PRO A 38 -9.93 -2.93 -17.92
N PRO A 39 -10.73 -3.57 -18.81
CA PRO A 39 -11.69 -2.87 -19.67
C PRO A 39 -12.84 -2.19 -18.92
N ASP A 40 -13.07 -2.56 -17.68
CA ASP A 40 -14.06 -1.98 -16.77
C ASP A 40 -13.55 -0.71 -16.04
N ILE A 41 -12.26 -0.38 -16.20
CA ILE A 41 -11.66 0.86 -15.69
C ILE A 41 -11.42 1.82 -16.86
N ARG A 42 -12.08 2.98 -16.82
CA ARG A 42 -11.95 4.02 -17.85
C ARG A 42 -10.56 4.65 -17.79
N PRO A 43 -9.78 4.66 -18.88
CA PRO A 43 -8.42 5.17 -18.87
C PRO A 43 -8.37 6.70 -18.82
N VAL A 44 -7.46 7.23 -18.01
CA VAL A 44 -7.04 8.65 -18.02
C VAL A 44 -5.53 8.70 -18.17
N THR A 45 -5.07 9.17 -19.31
CA THR A 45 -3.63 9.38 -19.56
C THR A 45 -3.21 10.71 -18.95
N ALA A 46 -2.46 10.67 -17.86
CA ALA A 46 -1.87 11.85 -17.24
C ALA A 46 -0.64 11.47 -16.40
N ASP A 47 0.21 12.45 -16.17
CA ASP A 47 1.36 12.37 -15.27
C ASP A 47 1.12 13.31 -14.07
N LEU A 48 1.07 12.74 -12.87
CA LEU A 48 0.86 13.49 -11.63
C LEU A 48 1.95 14.54 -11.39
N THR A 49 3.17 14.31 -11.92
CA THR A 49 4.28 15.26 -11.80
C THR A 49 4.23 16.40 -12.83
N SER A 50 3.29 16.34 -13.79
CA SER A 50 3.12 17.33 -14.86
C SER A 50 1.73 17.95 -14.78
N PRO A 51 1.57 19.13 -14.14
CA PRO A 51 0.28 19.76 -13.88
C PRO A 51 -0.60 19.97 -15.12
N ASP A 52 0.00 20.28 -16.26
CA ASP A 52 -0.72 20.52 -17.52
C ASP A 52 -1.51 19.29 -17.98
N THR A 53 -1.03 18.09 -17.67
CA THR A 53 -1.70 16.85 -18.05
C THR A 53 -2.99 16.62 -17.22
N LEU A 54 -3.10 17.26 -16.06
CA LEU A 54 -4.22 17.15 -15.14
C LEU A 54 -5.39 18.12 -15.47
N GLN A 55 -5.18 19.08 -16.35
CA GLN A 55 -6.22 20.06 -16.72
C GLN A 55 -7.43 19.42 -17.43
N ARG A 56 -7.25 18.23 -18.01
CA ARG A 56 -8.29 17.50 -18.75
C ARG A 56 -8.95 16.38 -17.96
N LEU A 57 -8.77 16.37 -16.64
CA LEU A 57 -9.45 15.39 -15.80
C LEU A 57 -10.97 15.47 -15.96
N PRO A 58 -11.69 14.34 -15.99
CA PRO A 58 -13.14 14.34 -15.84
C PRO A 58 -13.55 15.10 -14.58
N ARG A 59 -14.80 15.61 -14.55
CA ARG A 59 -15.26 16.45 -13.44
C ARG A 59 -16.18 15.67 -12.51
N ALA A 60 -16.37 16.23 -11.31
CA ALA A 60 -17.33 15.77 -10.31
C ALA A 60 -17.08 14.32 -9.83
N PHE A 61 -15.93 14.10 -9.25
CA PHE A 61 -15.66 12.84 -8.57
C PHE A 61 -16.26 12.83 -7.16
N ASP A 62 -16.97 11.75 -6.82
CA ASP A 62 -17.46 11.52 -5.46
C ASP A 62 -16.35 11.07 -4.53
N TYR A 63 -15.39 10.29 -5.06
CA TYR A 63 -14.24 9.77 -4.32
C TYR A 63 -12.98 9.79 -5.18
N ILE A 64 -11.86 10.10 -4.55
CA ILE A 64 -10.55 10.11 -5.17
C ILE A 64 -9.61 9.23 -4.35
N PHE A 65 -8.95 8.26 -5.00
CA PHE A 65 -7.93 7.43 -4.37
C PHE A 65 -6.56 7.78 -4.95
N TYR A 66 -5.67 8.26 -4.11
CA TYR A 66 -4.28 8.48 -4.46
C TYR A 66 -3.47 7.24 -4.08
N THR A 67 -3.16 6.39 -5.07
CA THR A 67 -2.45 5.12 -4.90
C THR A 67 -1.13 5.07 -5.68
N ALA A 68 -0.65 6.24 -6.11
CA ALA A 68 0.62 6.36 -6.82
C ALA A 68 1.80 6.00 -5.93
N ALA A 69 2.80 5.39 -6.53
CA ALA A 69 4.07 5.09 -5.91
C ALA A 69 5.22 5.44 -6.88
N PRO A 70 6.39 5.85 -6.38
CA PRO A 70 7.54 6.14 -7.23
C PRO A 70 8.08 4.87 -7.89
N ASP A 71 8.66 5.01 -9.10
CA ASP A 71 9.27 3.91 -9.82
C ASP A 71 10.66 3.54 -9.27
N THR A 72 11.34 4.50 -8.65
CA THR A 72 12.68 4.36 -8.09
C THR A 72 12.71 4.68 -6.60
N HIS A 73 13.66 4.11 -5.88
CA HIS A 73 13.83 4.34 -4.45
C HIS A 73 14.88 5.41 -4.20
N ASP A 74 14.55 6.64 -4.55
CA ASP A 74 15.37 7.83 -4.28
C ASP A 74 14.50 9.00 -3.80
N GLU A 75 15.13 9.98 -3.17
CA GLU A 75 14.43 11.09 -2.53
C GLU A 75 13.67 11.97 -3.53
N ALA A 76 14.23 12.19 -4.73
CA ALA A 76 13.63 13.03 -5.75
C ALA A 76 12.32 12.40 -6.27
N ALA A 77 12.35 11.10 -6.56
CA ALA A 77 11.17 10.34 -7.01
C ALA A 77 10.09 10.30 -5.93
N TYR A 78 10.46 10.11 -4.65
CA TYR A 78 9.51 10.14 -3.54
C TYR A 78 8.88 11.52 -3.37
N ARG A 79 9.68 12.60 -3.43
CA ARG A 79 9.17 13.97 -3.38
C ARG A 79 8.24 14.27 -4.55
N ALA A 80 8.65 13.91 -5.76
CA ALA A 80 7.86 14.13 -6.97
C ALA A 80 6.48 13.47 -6.90
N VAL A 81 6.39 12.25 -6.36
CA VAL A 81 5.11 11.52 -6.28
C VAL A 81 4.32 11.91 -5.05
N TYR A 82 4.88 11.83 -3.85
CA TYR A 82 4.09 11.96 -2.62
C TYR A 82 3.81 13.40 -2.19
N VAL A 83 4.59 14.36 -2.70
CA VAL A 83 4.40 15.78 -2.36
C VAL A 83 3.91 16.56 -3.58
N GLU A 84 4.73 16.64 -4.61
CA GLU A 84 4.44 17.47 -5.78
C GLU A 84 3.26 16.94 -6.59
N GLY A 85 3.27 15.64 -6.90
CA GLY A 85 2.19 14.99 -7.65
C GLY A 85 0.84 14.99 -6.91
N LEU A 86 0.87 14.80 -5.60
CA LEU A 86 -0.34 14.93 -4.78
C LEU A 86 -0.84 16.38 -4.80
N ASN A 87 0.03 17.36 -4.58
CA ASN A 87 -0.33 18.78 -4.62
C ASN A 87 -0.89 19.19 -6.00
N ASN A 88 -0.28 18.74 -7.08
CA ASN A 88 -0.76 19.01 -8.44
C ASN A 88 -2.19 18.47 -8.66
N LEU A 89 -2.45 17.24 -8.20
CA LEU A 89 -3.79 16.65 -8.30
C LEU A 89 -4.80 17.45 -7.47
N LEU A 90 -4.48 17.79 -6.21
CA LEU A 90 -5.38 18.55 -5.33
C LEU A 90 -5.69 19.92 -5.92
N ASN A 91 -4.70 20.62 -6.49
CA ASN A 91 -4.90 21.90 -7.16
C ASN A 91 -5.79 21.76 -8.42
N ALA A 92 -5.57 20.72 -9.23
CA ALA A 92 -6.40 20.44 -10.40
C ALA A 92 -7.86 20.16 -10.01
N LEU A 93 -8.09 19.44 -8.91
CA LEU A 93 -9.43 19.17 -8.37
C LEU A 93 -10.06 20.45 -7.79
N ALA A 94 -9.31 21.26 -7.06
CA ALA A 94 -9.80 22.50 -6.47
C ALA A 94 -10.17 23.56 -7.51
N SER A 95 -9.52 23.54 -8.68
CA SER A 95 -9.84 24.46 -9.79
C SER A 95 -11.13 24.11 -10.52
N GLN A 96 -11.71 22.93 -10.26
CA GLN A 96 -13.00 22.55 -10.82
C GLN A 96 -14.13 23.13 -9.96
N GLU A 97 -15.13 23.76 -10.57
CA GLU A 97 -16.30 24.30 -9.87
C GLU A 97 -17.17 23.21 -9.22
N ALA A 98 -17.04 21.96 -9.68
CA ALA A 98 -17.73 20.82 -9.11
C ALA A 98 -17.03 20.36 -7.82
N HIS A 99 -17.79 20.16 -6.75
CA HIS A 99 -17.28 19.67 -5.47
C HIS A 99 -16.61 18.31 -5.67
N SER A 100 -15.34 18.23 -5.33
CA SER A 100 -14.65 16.95 -5.22
C SER A 100 -15.00 16.28 -3.90
N GLY A 101 -15.27 15.00 -3.96
CA GLY A 101 -15.58 14.19 -2.78
C GLY A 101 -14.36 13.98 -1.87
N ARG A 102 -14.44 12.94 -1.05
CA ARG A 102 -13.36 12.56 -0.13
C ARG A 102 -12.14 12.02 -0.87
N VAL A 103 -10.97 12.42 -0.41
CA VAL A 103 -9.68 11.93 -0.91
C VAL A 103 -9.10 10.87 0.02
N PHE A 104 -8.72 9.72 -0.53
CA PHE A 104 -8.04 8.64 0.18
C PHE A 104 -6.58 8.57 -0.30
N LEU A 105 -5.64 8.59 0.64
CA LEU A 105 -4.20 8.46 0.36
C LEU A 105 -3.68 7.13 0.87
N THR A 106 -3.02 6.36 0.02
CA THR A 106 -2.17 5.25 0.48
C THR A 106 -0.82 5.80 0.91
N SER A 107 -0.53 5.66 2.19
CA SER A 107 0.75 5.97 2.82
C SER A 107 1.44 4.68 3.29
N SER A 108 2.42 4.77 4.14
CA SER A 108 3.18 3.63 4.66
C SER A 108 3.39 3.72 6.17
N THR A 109 3.46 2.57 6.83
CA THR A 109 3.96 2.48 8.21
C THR A 109 5.40 2.95 8.36
N GLY A 110 6.11 3.23 7.26
CA GLY A 110 7.43 3.88 7.24
C GLY A 110 7.48 5.27 7.86
N VAL A 111 6.33 5.92 8.09
CA VAL A 111 6.25 7.21 8.80
C VAL A 111 6.56 7.12 10.30
N TYR A 112 6.51 5.92 10.90
CA TYR A 112 6.86 5.69 12.29
C TYR A 112 8.36 5.41 12.43
N GLY A 113 9.01 6.15 13.32
CA GLY A 113 10.44 6.02 13.64
C GLY A 113 10.74 5.04 14.78
N GLU A 114 9.94 4.00 14.96
CA GLU A 114 10.14 3.00 16.00
C GLU A 114 11.14 1.92 15.57
N PHE A 115 12.13 1.62 16.42
CA PHE A 115 13.25 0.72 16.11
C PHE A 115 13.47 -0.40 17.14
N SER A 116 12.72 -0.39 18.27
CA SER A 116 12.90 -1.36 19.36
C SER A 116 11.95 -2.56 19.29
N GLY A 117 11.08 -2.62 18.28
CA GLY A 117 10.04 -3.64 18.19
C GLY A 117 8.79 -3.31 19.00
N ALA A 118 8.63 -2.07 19.47
CA ALA A 118 7.44 -1.65 20.20
C ALA A 118 6.19 -1.64 19.32
N TRP A 119 5.03 -1.68 19.97
CA TRP A 119 3.74 -1.54 19.31
C TRP A 119 3.44 -0.07 19.00
N VAL A 120 2.97 0.17 17.78
CA VAL A 120 2.50 1.48 17.31
C VAL A 120 1.07 1.39 16.78
N ASN A 121 0.36 2.50 16.88
CA ASN A 121 -0.99 2.70 16.34
C ASN A 121 -1.08 4.07 15.65
N GLU A 122 -2.28 4.47 15.24
CA GLU A 122 -2.52 5.71 14.50
C GLU A 122 -2.15 6.98 15.27
N THR A 123 -2.13 6.91 16.63
CA THR A 123 -1.78 8.05 17.50
C THR A 123 -0.31 8.06 17.91
N SER A 124 0.45 7.03 17.57
CA SER A 124 1.89 6.97 17.89
C SER A 124 2.67 8.06 17.16
N PRO A 125 3.75 8.60 17.77
CA PRO A 125 4.56 9.63 17.14
C PRO A 125 5.12 9.21 15.79
N THR A 126 5.01 10.10 14.81
CA THR A 126 5.57 9.93 13.46
C THR A 126 6.89 10.71 13.37
N GLN A 127 8.00 10.01 13.47
CA GLN A 127 9.37 10.58 13.46
C GLN A 127 10.26 9.75 12.52
N PRO A 128 9.95 9.74 11.19
CA PRO A 128 10.74 8.99 10.24
C PRO A 128 12.16 9.58 10.14
N ASN A 129 13.16 8.72 10.07
CA ASN A 129 14.56 9.10 9.84
C ASN A 129 15.03 8.83 8.41
N GLU A 130 14.21 8.14 7.60
CA GLU A 130 14.47 7.86 6.20
C GLU A 130 13.66 8.81 5.31
N PHE A 131 14.25 9.23 4.17
CA PHE A 131 13.59 10.16 3.24
C PHE A 131 12.20 9.67 2.80
N GLY A 132 12.03 8.37 2.60
CA GLY A 132 10.76 7.79 2.19
C GLY A 132 9.63 8.07 3.16
N GLY A 133 9.87 7.85 4.45
CA GLY A 133 8.92 8.18 5.51
C GLY A 133 8.68 9.68 5.64
N MET A 134 9.73 10.50 5.49
CA MET A 134 9.63 11.96 5.55
C MET A 134 8.73 12.51 4.43
N ARG A 135 8.91 12.06 3.19
CA ARG A 135 8.11 12.54 2.05
C ARG A 135 6.66 12.05 2.12
N LEU A 136 6.43 10.82 2.61
CA LEU A 136 5.08 10.32 2.87
C LEU A 136 4.37 11.17 3.93
N LEU A 137 5.04 11.47 5.05
CA LEU A 137 4.47 12.28 6.12
C LEU A 137 4.19 13.73 5.67
N GLU A 138 5.04 14.29 4.80
CA GLU A 138 4.80 15.59 4.17
C GLU A 138 3.53 15.56 3.31
N GLY A 139 3.35 14.50 2.49
CA GLY A 139 2.13 14.29 1.70
C GLY A 139 0.87 14.07 2.56
N GLU A 140 0.97 13.31 3.66
CA GLU A 140 -0.13 13.14 4.61
C GLU A 140 -0.61 14.49 5.18
N ARG A 141 0.33 15.34 5.62
CA ARG A 141 0.04 16.66 6.16
C ARG A 141 -0.59 17.58 5.12
N LEU A 142 0.01 17.61 3.92
CA LEU A 142 -0.53 18.39 2.81
C LEU A 142 -2.00 18.03 2.51
N LEU A 143 -2.34 16.76 2.56
CA LEU A 143 -3.72 16.30 2.32
C LEU A 143 -4.64 16.60 3.51
N LEU A 144 -4.21 16.26 4.75
CA LEU A 144 -5.05 16.36 5.94
C LEU A 144 -5.30 17.82 6.37
N ASP A 145 -4.33 18.71 6.11
CA ASP A 145 -4.46 20.16 6.39
C ASP A 145 -5.14 20.89 5.23
N GLY A 146 -5.43 20.20 4.13
CA GLY A 146 -6.04 20.75 2.91
C GLY A 146 -7.55 20.89 2.98
N PRO A 147 -8.18 21.41 1.91
CA PRO A 147 -9.61 21.72 1.90
C PRO A 147 -10.53 20.52 1.66
N PHE A 148 -9.98 19.36 1.34
CA PHE A 148 -10.77 18.16 1.02
C PHE A 148 -11.00 17.30 2.26
N PRO A 149 -12.20 16.72 2.44
CA PRO A 149 -12.36 15.62 3.38
C PRO A 149 -11.38 14.51 3.03
N ALA A 150 -10.56 14.07 3.98
CA ALA A 150 -9.45 13.17 3.69
C ALA A 150 -9.37 11.98 4.65
N THR A 151 -8.79 10.89 4.16
CA THR A 151 -8.46 9.70 4.95
C THR A 151 -7.17 9.09 4.43
N VAL A 152 -6.24 8.81 5.32
CA VAL A 152 -4.94 8.18 5.05
C VAL A 152 -4.97 6.73 5.50
N LEU A 153 -4.58 5.81 4.63
CA LEU A 153 -4.35 4.41 4.97
C LEU A 153 -2.83 4.13 4.93
N ARG A 154 -2.21 4.01 6.12
CA ARG A 154 -0.79 3.67 6.27
C ARG A 154 -0.61 2.17 6.13
N LEU A 155 -0.08 1.75 5.00
CA LEU A 155 0.07 0.34 4.65
C LEU A 155 1.35 -0.27 5.19
N GLY A 156 1.28 -1.54 5.61
CA GLY A 156 2.43 -2.41 5.78
C GLY A 156 3.05 -2.83 4.45
N GLY A 157 4.03 -3.72 4.50
CA GLY A 157 4.66 -4.30 3.32
C GLY A 157 3.64 -5.04 2.45
N LEU A 158 3.47 -4.57 1.23
CA LEU A 158 2.53 -5.15 0.28
C LEU A 158 3.06 -6.45 -0.33
N TYR A 159 2.24 -7.48 -0.31
CA TYR A 159 2.46 -8.73 -1.04
C TYR A 159 1.17 -9.18 -1.75
N GLY A 160 1.26 -10.18 -2.61
CA GLY A 160 0.10 -10.69 -3.34
C GLY A 160 0.46 -11.10 -4.76
N PRO A 161 -0.52 -11.34 -5.65
CA PRO A 161 -0.31 -11.74 -7.04
C PRO A 161 0.67 -10.80 -7.77
N GLY A 162 1.66 -11.38 -8.47
CA GLY A 162 2.73 -10.63 -9.14
C GLY A 162 3.84 -10.09 -8.23
N ARG A 163 3.74 -10.28 -6.90
CA ARG A 163 4.78 -9.94 -5.91
C ARG A 163 5.12 -11.13 -5.02
N ALA A 164 5.41 -12.27 -5.63
CA ALA A 164 5.69 -13.54 -4.97
C ALA A 164 7.19 -13.91 -5.01
N SER A 165 8.10 -12.98 -5.28
CA SER A 165 9.54 -13.24 -5.40
C SER A 165 10.14 -13.91 -4.16
N LEU A 166 9.58 -13.68 -2.98
CA LEU A 166 10.03 -14.31 -1.74
C LEU A 166 9.83 -15.84 -1.77
N ILE A 167 8.72 -16.31 -2.34
CA ILE A 167 8.45 -17.75 -2.53
C ILE A 167 9.57 -18.40 -3.36
N GLU A 168 9.93 -17.76 -4.48
CA GLU A 168 11.01 -18.27 -5.35
C GLU A 168 12.39 -18.23 -4.68
N GLN A 169 12.67 -17.18 -3.90
CA GLN A 169 13.92 -17.07 -3.16
C GLN A 169 14.05 -18.20 -2.12
N VAL A 170 12.97 -18.51 -1.39
CA VAL A 170 12.93 -19.64 -0.45
C VAL A 170 13.09 -20.96 -1.18
N ARG A 171 12.34 -21.19 -2.27
CA ARG A 171 12.43 -22.43 -3.07
C ARG A 171 13.85 -22.70 -3.58
N ARG A 172 14.60 -21.64 -3.91
CA ARG A 172 15.99 -21.73 -4.42
C ARG A 172 17.05 -21.64 -3.34
N GLY A 173 16.69 -21.51 -2.05
CA GLY A 173 17.64 -21.33 -0.97
C GLY A 173 18.49 -20.05 -1.08
N GLN A 174 17.94 -19.00 -1.73
CA GLN A 174 18.66 -17.75 -2.01
C GLN A 174 18.51 -16.70 -0.91
N ILE A 175 17.65 -16.95 0.08
CA ILE A 175 17.43 -16.05 1.21
C ILE A 175 17.73 -16.77 2.50
N ALA A 176 18.53 -16.14 3.35
CA ALA A 176 18.86 -16.63 4.67
C ALA A 176 18.47 -15.62 5.73
N TRP A 177 18.24 -16.07 6.96
CA TRP A 177 17.85 -15.20 8.07
C TRP A 177 18.55 -15.61 9.35
N ASP A 178 18.68 -14.62 10.24
CA ASP A 178 19.24 -14.75 11.56
C ASP A 178 18.15 -14.51 12.61
N ASP A 179 18.11 -15.33 13.65
CA ASP A 179 17.17 -15.23 14.77
C ASP A 179 17.73 -14.40 15.94
N GLU A 180 19.02 -13.98 15.89
CA GLU A 180 19.67 -13.31 17.01
C GLU A 180 19.09 -11.92 17.31
N SER A 181 18.50 -11.26 16.31
CA SER A 181 17.89 -9.94 16.45
C SER A 181 16.56 -9.87 15.74
N PRO A 182 15.44 -10.15 16.41
CA PRO A 182 14.14 -10.20 15.76
C PRO A 182 13.71 -8.83 15.23
N VAL A 183 13.56 -8.71 13.90
CA VAL A 183 13.00 -7.54 13.24
C VAL A 183 11.59 -7.88 12.78
N TYR A 184 10.62 -7.10 13.24
CA TYR A 184 9.21 -7.29 12.91
C TYR A 184 8.84 -6.61 11.60
N PHE A 185 8.09 -7.32 10.80
CA PHE A 185 7.49 -6.86 9.56
C PHE A 185 5.98 -6.82 9.70
N ASN A 186 5.41 -5.72 9.30
CA ASN A 186 3.98 -5.55 9.16
C ASN A 186 3.64 -5.73 7.69
N ARG A 187 2.65 -6.54 7.38
CA ARG A 187 2.27 -6.87 5.99
C ARG A 187 0.78 -6.65 5.77
N ILE A 188 0.43 -6.53 4.51
CA ILE A 188 -0.95 -6.60 4.07
C ILE A 188 -1.01 -7.19 2.66
N HIS A 189 -1.96 -8.09 2.41
CA HIS A 189 -2.20 -8.58 1.07
C HIS A 189 -2.78 -7.47 0.19
N ARG A 190 -2.42 -7.43 -1.11
CA ARG A 190 -2.92 -6.43 -2.07
C ARG A 190 -4.45 -6.31 -2.06
N ASP A 191 -5.13 -7.45 -2.03
CA ASP A 191 -6.60 -7.46 -2.10
C ASP A 191 -7.23 -6.96 -0.79
N ASP A 192 -6.57 -7.16 0.35
CA ASP A 192 -6.99 -6.54 1.62
C ASP A 192 -6.68 -5.04 1.66
N ALA A 193 -5.58 -4.58 1.05
CA ALA A 193 -5.33 -3.16 0.92
C ALA A 193 -6.42 -2.46 0.07
N ALA A 194 -6.80 -3.08 -1.06
CA ALA A 194 -7.91 -2.61 -1.90
C ALA A 194 -9.26 -2.71 -1.17
N GLY A 195 -9.53 -3.82 -0.49
CA GLY A 195 -10.74 -4.04 0.30
C GLY A 195 -10.88 -3.03 1.45
N ALA A 196 -9.79 -2.71 2.15
CA ALA A 196 -9.78 -1.70 3.22
C ALA A 196 -10.10 -0.30 2.68
N LEU A 197 -9.51 0.10 1.54
CA LEU A 197 -9.84 1.38 0.88
C LEU A 197 -11.33 1.44 0.49
N ARG A 198 -11.83 0.37 -0.12
CA ARG A 198 -13.26 0.26 -0.46
C ARG A 198 -14.14 0.33 0.80
N HIS A 199 -13.78 -0.37 1.87
CA HIS A 199 -14.51 -0.33 3.13
C HIS A 199 -14.55 1.08 3.72
N LEU A 200 -13.41 1.76 3.80
CA LEU A 200 -13.33 3.13 4.31
C LEU A 200 -14.15 4.12 3.47
N MET A 201 -14.24 3.92 2.14
CA MET A 201 -15.10 4.70 1.27
C MET A 201 -16.58 4.58 1.66
N MET A 202 -17.01 3.41 2.14
CA MET A 202 -18.41 3.15 2.49
C MET A 202 -18.80 3.65 3.89
N LEU A 203 -17.82 4.05 4.72
CA LEU A 203 -18.10 4.60 6.04
C LEU A 203 -18.69 6.03 5.90
N PRO A 204 -19.74 6.36 6.64
CA PRO A 204 -20.33 7.71 6.60
C PRO A 204 -19.34 8.80 7.00
N SER A 205 -18.48 8.51 7.98
CA SER A 205 -17.46 9.42 8.48
C SER A 205 -16.23 8.64 8.91
N PRO A 206 -15.37 8.23 7.97
CA PRO A 206 -14.13 7.58 8.34
C PRO A 206 -13.19 8.56 9.04
N ASP A 207 -12.42 8.05 10.00
CA ASP A 207 -11.39 8.82 10.69
C ASP A 207 -10.27 9.26 9.71
N PRO A 208 -9.46 10.26 10.11
CA PRO A 208 -8.38 10.76 9.25
C PRO A 208 -7.30 9.74 8.93
N ILE A 209 -6.97 8.80 9.84
CA ILE A 209 -5.86 7.87 9.69
C ILE A 209 -6.25 6.47 10.14
N TYR A 210 -5.85 5.46 9.34
CA TYR A 210 -5.94 4.03 9.66
C TYR A 210 -4.65 3.31 9.33
N LEU A 211 -4.35 2.22 10.07
CA LEU A 211 -3.28 1.29 9.76
C LEU A 211 -3.82 0.10 8.95
N GLY A 212 -3.31 -0.06 7.73
CA GLY A 212 -3.59 -1.19 6.85
C GLY A 212 -2.50 -2.25 6.99
N VAL A 213 -2.62 -3.10 8.00
CA VAL A 213 -1.73 -4.23 8.27
C VAL A 213 -2.56 -5.45 8.66
N ASP A 214 -2.05 -6.65 8.40
CA ASP A 214 -2.69 -7.90 8.84
C ASP A 214 -2.62 -8.06 10.38
N HIS A 215 -3.14 -9.17 10.91
CA HIS A 215 -3.21 -9.38 12.37
C HIS A 215 -1.89 -9.78 13.01
N GLU A 216 -0.88 -10.15 12.20
CA GLU A 216 0.33 -10.80 12.71
C GLU A 216 1.61 -10.08 12.26
N PRO A 217 2.04 -9.02 12.98
CA PRO A 217 3.41 -8.54 12.85
C PRO A 217 4.38 -9.70 13.13
N THR A 218 5.15 -10.11 12.15
CA THR A 218 5.98 -11.31 12.26
C THR A 218 7.42 -11.03 11.83
N THR A 219 8.36 -11.83 12.36
CA THR A 219 9.76 -11.74 11.94
C THR A 219 9.97 -12.41 10.59
N LEU A 220 11.05 -12.07 9.90
CA LEU A 220 11.41 -12.70 8.65
C LEU A 220 11.66 -14.21 8.87
N ALA A 221 12.31 -14.59 9.98
CA ALA A 221 12.56 -15.96 10.35
C ALA A 221 11.28 -16.80 10.38
N VAL A 222 10.27 -16.34 11.11
CA VAL A 222 8.98 -17.03 11.24
C VAL A 222 8.30 -17.22 9.88
N LEU A 223 8.35 -16.19 9.02
CA LEU A 223 7.77 -16.28 7.68
C LEU A 223 8.53 -17.27 6.80
N LEU A 224 9.87 -17.22 6.81
CA LEU A 224 10.70 -18.08 5.95
C LEU A 224 10.67 -19.54 6.42
N ASP A 225 10.64 -19.80 7.71
CA ASP A 225 10.44 -21.15 8.26
C ASP A 225 9.08 -21.73 7.84
N TRP A 226 8.03 -20.92 7.92
CA TRP A 226 6.71 -21.35 7.47
C TRP A 226 6.68 -21.62 5.96
N LEU A 227 7.28 -20.75 5.14
CA LEU A 227 7.36 -20.95 3.69
C LEU A 227 8.18 -22.19 3.35
N ALA A 228 9.36 -22.37 3.95
CA ALA A 228 10.20 -23.54 3.72
C ALA A 228 9.46 -24.85 4.05
N LYS A 229 8.79 -24.90 5.21
CA LYS A 229 7.96 -26.04 5.61
C LYS A 229 6.82 -26.31 4.63
N THR A 230 6.13 -25.26 4.19
CA THR A 230 4.98 -25.38 3.26
C THR A 230 5.43 -25.82 1.87
N LEU A 231 6.61 -25.39 1.43
CA LEU A 231 7.22 -25.78 0.16
C LEU A 231 7.91 -27.16 0.20
N GLY A 232 8.10 -27.74 1.39
CA GLY A 232 8.83 -29.00 1.56
C GLY A 232 10.33 -28.86 1.27
N VAL A 233 10.92 -27.67 1.45
CA VAL A 233 12.35 -27.43 1.26
C VAL A 233 13.05 -27.18 2.60
N PRO A 234 14.35 -27.50 2.73
CA PRO A 234 15.09 -27.22 3.95
C PRO A 234 15.19 -25.71 4.19
N PRO A 235 15.10 -25.26 5.46
CA PRO A 235 15.33 -23.85 5.79
C PRO A 235 16.77 -23.45 5.51
N THR A 236 16.98 -22.31 4.87
CA THR A 236 18.31 -21.77 4.59
C THR A 236 18.77 -20.91 5.76
N ARG A 237 19.83 -21.32 6.45
CA ARG A 237 20.46 -20.55 7.52
C ARG A 237 21.64 -19.75 6.99
N PRO A 238 21.95 -18.56 7.56
CA PRO A 238 23.17 -17.86 7.21
C PRO A 238 24.37 -18.76 7.50
N SER A 239 25.22 -18.96 6.51
CA SER A 239 26.55 -19.53 6.71
C SER A 239 27.56 -18.46 6.37
N GLU A 240 28.73 -18.46 7.02
CA GLU A 240 29.80 -17.50 6.76
C GLU A 240 30.27 -17.47 5.29
N SER A 241 29.91 -18.51 4.52
CA SER A 241 30.23 -18.69 3.12
C SER A 241 29.07 -18.40 2.15
N SER A 242 27.85 -18.21 2.64
CA SER A 242 26.73 -17.89 1.76
C SER A 242 26.66 -16.40 1.54
N GLY A 243 26.86 -15.91 0.33
CA GLY A 243 26.59 -14.51 -0.05
C GLY A 243 25.10 -14.14 0.03
N ALA A 244 24.32 -14.83 0.89
CA ALA A 244 22.91 -14.60 1.12
C ALA A 244 22.72 -13.25 1.84
N ARG A 245 21.91 -12.38 1.26
CA ARG A 245 21.65 -11.02 1.78
C ARG A 245 20.66 -11.11 2.95
N THR A 246 21.06 -10.60 4.08
CA THR A 246 20.10 -10.21 5.13
C THR A 246 19.44 -8.90 4.69
N PRO A 247 18.11 -8.82 4.59
CA PRO A 247 17.46 -7.57 4.26
C PRO A 247 17.78 -6.50 5.31
N ARG A 248 18.21 -5.32 4.87
CA ARG A 248 18.43 -4.16 5.74
C ARG A 248 17.08 -3.54 6.06
N HIS A 249 16.71 -3.43 7.34
CA HIS A 249 15.45 -2.81 7.75
C HIS A 249 15.69 -1.55 8.53
N PRO A 250 15.20 -0.40 8.03
CA PRO A 250 15.38 0.90 8.68
C PRO A 250 14.50 1.08 9.92
N ALA A 251 13.53 0.20 10.17
CA ALA A 251 12.61 0.31 11.31
C ALA A 251 12.22 -1.06 11.83
N ASN A 252 12.05 -1.18 13.16
CA ASN A 252 11.60 -2.40 13.84
C ASN A 252 10.42 -2.04 14.74
N LYS A 253 9.19 -2.38 14.31
CA LYS A 253 7.95 -2.04 15.02
C LYS A 253 6.86 -3.07 14.74
N ARG A 254 5.89 -3.13 15.66
CA ARG A 254 4.66 -3.92 15.48
C ARG A 254 3.48 -2.95 15.36
N CYS A 255 2.72 -3.04 14.30
CA CYS A 255 1.58 -2.16 14.06
C CYS A 255 0.27 -2.82 14.47
N HIS A 256 -0.57 -2.07 15.17
CA HIS A 256 -1.93 -2.48 15.51
C HIS A 256 -2.91 -2.12 14.40
N ASN A 257 -3.75 -3.08 13.97
CA ASN A 257 -4.86 -2.82 13.04
C ASN A 257 -6.23 -2.69 13.76
N ALA A 258 -6.20 -2.52 15.07
CA ALA A 258 -7.41 -2.53 15.91
C ALA A 258 -8.45 -1.48 15.46
N LYS A 259 -8.01 -0.31 15.01
CA LYS A 259 -8.91 0.76 14.52
C LYS A 259 -9.62 0.37 13.23
N LEU A 260 -8.91 -0.25 12.29
CA LEU A 260 -9.50 -0.75 11.05
C LEU A 260 -10.50 -1.89 11.33
N LEU A 261 -10.19 -2.80 12.26
CA LEU A 261 -11.12 -3.84 12.71
C LEU A 261 -12.36 -3.25 13.40
N ALA A 262 -12.16 -2.28 14.29
CA ALA A 262 -13.27 -1.61 15.00
C ALA A 262 -14.21 -0.86 14.05
N SER A 263 -13.73 -0.46 12.85
CA SER A 263 -14.57 0.12 11.79
C SER A 263 -15.47 -0.90 11.10
N GLY A 264 -15.30 -2.21 11.37
CA GLY A 264 -16.06 -3.31 10.77
C GLY A 264 -15.38 -3.98 9.58
N TYR A 265 -14.10 -3.65 9.27
CA TYR A 265 -13.37 -4.33 8.21
C TYR A 265 -13.03 -5.77 8.59
N VAL A 266 -13.27 -6.68 7.67
CA VAL A 266 -12.94 -8.11 7.80
C VAL A 266 -11.89 -8.46 6.75
N PHE A 267 -10.71 -8.90 7.21
CA PHE A 267 -9.63 -9.30 6.32
C PHE A 267 -9.96 -10.60 5.58
N ARG A 268 -9.69 -10.62 4.29
CA ARG A 268 -9.72 -11.84 3.47
C ARG A 268 -8.53 -12.75 3.81
N TYR A 269 -7.38 -12.14 4.11
CA TYR A 269 -6.16 -12.79 4.49
C TYR A 269 -5.70 -12.24 5.86
N PRO A 270 -6.23 -12.81 6.95
CA PRO A 270 -6.01 -12.29 8.31
C PRO A 270 -4.55 -12.29 8.74
N THR A 271 -3.75 -13.23 8.23
CA THR A 271 -2.30 -13.29 8.47
C THR A 271 -1.56 -13.57 7.16
N PHE A 272 -0.24 -13.48 7.21
CA PHE A 272 0.59 -13.85 6.06
C PHE A 272 0.37 -15.30 5.61
N ARG A 273 -0.07 -16.20 6.49
CA ARG A 273 -0.24 -17.62 6.18
C ARG A 273 -1.34 -17.84 5.15
N GLU A 274 -2.49 -17.27 5.36
CA GLU A 274 -3.61 -17.37 4.41
C GLU A 274 -3.25 -16.72 3.08
N GLY A 275 -2.59 -15.55 3.13
CA GLY A 275 -2.19 -14.84 1.92
C GLY A 275 -1.15 -15.60 1.08
N TYR A 276 -0.09 -16.10 1.71
CA TYR A 276 0.92 -16.90 0.99
C TYR A 276 0.40 -18.26 0.56
N ALA A 277 -0.47 -18.92 1.36
CA ALA A 277 -1.12 -20.17 0.94
C ALA A 277 -1.95 -19.99 -0.32
N ALA A 278 -2.71 -18.89 -0.44
CA ALA A 278 -3.45 -18.57 -1.65
C ALA A 278 -2.53 -18.39 -2.86
N LEU A 279 -1.41 -17.65 -2.70
CA LEU A 279 -0.43 -17.46 -3.77
C LEU A 279 0.22 -18.77 -4.24
N LEU A 280 0.52 -19.69 -3.32
CA LEU A 280 1.06 -21.00 -3.65
C LEU A 280 0.06 -21.85 -4.44
N THR A 281 -1.22 -21.77 -4.08
CA THR A 281 -2.30 -22.47 -4.82
C THR A 281 -2.48 -21.92 -6.23
N GLU A 282 -2.43 -20.60 -6.41
CA GLU A 282 -2.50 -19.95 -7.73
C GLU A 282 -1.33 -20.36 -8.64
N GLN A 283 -0.10 -20.47 -8.08
CA GLN A 283 1.09 -20.91 -8.83
C GLN A 283 1.04 -22.39 -9.23
N ALA A 284 0.40 -23.25 -8.44
CA ALA A 284 0.27 -24.66 -8.73
C ALA A 284 -0.78 -24.96 -9.82
N GLY A 285 -1.68 -24.02 -10.09
CA GLY A 285 -2.74 -24.14 -11.11
C GLY A 285 -2.38 -23.52 -12.47
N GLN A 286 -1.21 -22.89 -12.59
CA GLN A 286 -0.65 -22.36 -13.84
C GLN A 286 0.37 -23.31 -14.44
#